data_9c7b88dde996720ab046107c54c5d48a
#
_entry.id   9c7b88dde996720ab046107c54c5d48a
#
_cell.length_a   1.000
_cell.length_b   1.000
_cell.length_c   1.000
_cell.angle_alpha   90.00
_cell.angle_beta   90.00
_cell.angle_gamma   90.00
#
_symmetry.space_group_name_H-M   'P 1'
#
loop_
_entity.id
_entity.type
_entity.pdbx_description
1 polymer ?
#
loop_
_entity_poly.entity_id
_entity_poly.type
_entity_poly.pdbx_seq_one_letter_code
_entity_poly.pdbx_strand_id
1 'polypeptide(L)'
;MPSLRPLPLLATLLASTTVTAAPYNTFDGPGFPACNDVAAVHNATSVSEIQSLVKDAIASGQKVRASGKGHMWYDTMCSDDANTVIIRTEDVNSISEFDLEGGSVVIEAGVTFLQLAEYLHDRGASAGYTLVNWNITLAGCVAMGAHRSSIREDSMVAAGVLELDIVDGNGELRHLVRDNDDDTWLAASTSLGLLGVIVRMKFRIYPDFKVYAQQKTLEESEVLDGDIYGMIAPYATANFWWWPYKRKFHHRYYDVVPTNISDQQGFQNTFSVTDLEGTTARTLLDSGRYLPTSNLLAEEIFFGLWSKPNFREKTTNVAVEEWPVYGWNYDVLIGGLYPDQKPLWEVGVQGYTLELAFPITQANAMLKRVRALFDDEAKKLIVMTSTYRSGINIKFGRPYFDLLGQVTYGTADGADWSKGVIMLDFPTFRPTVGDHSRFNEPFYHNLAKVLIDEFPCRPHWTKNTREVFAQAAKNIDPDHIARFKAVREQFDPSGIFKSVVGEAIGVY
;
A
#
# COMPACT_ATOMS: atom_id res chain seq x y z
N MET A 1 6.40 73.02 24.26
CA MET A 1 6.31 72.05 23.16
C MET A 1 7.26 70.91 23.49
N PRO A 2 6.79 69.71 23.85
CA PRO A 2 7.65 68.56 24.06
C PRO A 2 7.85 67.79 22.75
N SER A 3 9.11 67.47 22.49
CA SER A 3 9.59 66.76 21.32
C SER A 3 9.17 65.27 21.37
N LEU A 4 8.47 64.78 20.34
CA LEU A 4 8.20 63.37 20.10
C LEU A 4 9.47 62.66 19.63
N ARG A 5 9.92 61.68 20.41
CA ARG A 5 10.94 60.72 19.99
C ARG A 5 10.29 59.62 19.14
N PRO A 6 10.93 59.18 18.02
CA PRO A 6 10.42 58.03 17.26
C PRO A 6 10.67 56.71 18.02
N LEU A 7 9.66 55.84 18.06
CA LEU A 7 9.80 54.45 18.49
C LEU A 7 10.62 53.65 17.49
N PRO A 8 11.49 52.73 17.93
CA PRO A 8 12.19 51.86 17.02
C PRO A 8 11.23 50.79 16.49
N LEU A 9 11.17 50.63 15.19
CA LEU A 9 10.56 49.48 14.53
C LEU A 9 11.32 48.22 14.98
N LEU A 10 10.62 47.33 15.72
CA LEU A 10 11.08 45.98 16.00
C LEU A 10 10.92 45.18 14.69
N ALA A 11 11.99 45.00 13.91
CA ALA A 11 12.03 44.03 12.87
C ALA A 11 12.09 42.64 13.52
N THR A 12 10.98 41.91 13.49
CA THR A 12 10.93 40.49 13.84
C THR A 12 11.72 39.72 12.80
N LEU A 13 12.97 39.38 13.09
CA LEU A 13 13.70 38.37 12.35
C LEU A 13 12.97 37.03 12.56
N LEU A 14 12.24 36.59 11.56
CA LEU A 14 11.89 35.19 11.41
C LEU A 14 13.20 34.42 11.22
N ALA A 15 13.69 33.81 12.27
CA ALA A 15 14.78 32.86 12.19
C ALA A 15 14.25 31.65 11.41
N SER A 16 14.60 31.57 10.12
CA SER A 16 14.49 30.32 9.38
C SER A 16 15.44 29.33 10.06
N THR A 17 14.88 28.41 10.80
CA THR A 17 15.61 27.24 11.28
C THR A 17 16.01 26.45 10.04
N THR A 18 17.27 26.56 9.64
CA THR A 18 17.89 25.64 8.70
C THR A 18 17.87 24.27 9.36
N VAL A 19 16.88 23.46 9.03
CA VAL A 19 16.88 22.05 9.37
C VAL A 19 18.00 21.43 8.55
N THR A 20 19.05 20.98 9.22
CA THR A 20 20.10 20.16 8.59
C THR A 20 19.41 18.94 7.99
N ALA A 21 19.63 18.72 6.69
CA ALA A 21 19.04 17.62 5.93
C ALA A 21 19.32 16.29 6.63
N ALA A 22 18.30 15.75 7.29
CA ALA A 22 18.32 14.38 7.77
C ALA A 22 17.68 13.51 6.69
N PRO A 23 18.14 12.27 6.49
CA PRO A 23 17.49 11.36 5.56
C PRO A 23 16.01 11.22 5.91
N TYR A 24 15.12 11.43 4.94
CA TYR A 24 13.71 11.17 5.10
C TYR A 24 13.46 9.67 4.91
N ASN A 25 12.94 9.02 5.92
CA ASN A 25 12.78 7.60 5.93
C ASN A 25 11.29 7.23 5.79
N THR A 26 11.04 6.15 5.07
CA THR A 26 9.72 5.54 5.03
C THR A 26 9.37 4.94 6.38
N PHE A 27 8.10 4.98 6.78
CA PHE A 27 7.60 4.53 8.10
C PHE A 27 8.15 5.27 9.33
N ASP A 28 8.91 6.35 9.17
CA ASP A 28 9.61 7.02 10.29
C ASP A 28 10.39 6.05 11.20
N GLY A 29 10.87 4.93 10.64
CA GLY A 29 11.47 3.81 11.38
C GLY A 29 12.94 3.55 11.04
N PRO A 30 13.79 3.25 12.04
CA PRO A 30 15.19 2.95 11.80
C PRO A 30 15.34 1.68 10.93
N GLY A 31 16.22 1.75 9.94
CA GLY A 31 16.55 0.61 9.07
C GLY A 31 15.61 0.41 7.88
N PHE A 32 14.61 1.25 7.69
CA PHE A 32 13.86 1.29 6.43
C PHE A 32 14.59 2.15 5.39
N PRO A 33 14.34 1.91 4.08
CA PRO A 33 14.90 2.73 3.02
C PRO A 33 14.57 4.20 3.22
N ALA A 34 15.53 5.07 2.95
CA ALA A 34 15.39 6.50 3.13
C ALA A 34 15.73 7.24 1.85
N CYS A 35 15.09 8.38 1.66
CA CYS A 35 15.56 9.39 0.71
C CYS A 35 16.77 10.09 1.34
N ASN A 36 17.97 9.81 0.87
CA ASN A 36 19.20 10.20 1.57
C ASN A 36 19.51 11.70 1.46
N ASP A 37 19.20 12.31 0.33
CA ASP A 37 19.60 13.68 0.02
C ASP A 37 18.39 14.61 -0.05
N VAL A 38 17.67 14.74 1.08
CA VAL A 38 16.49 15.59 1.18
C VAL A 38 16.89 16.99 1.64
N ALA A 39 16.59 18.01 0.83
CA ALA A 39 16.90 19.41 1.15
C ALA A 39 16.09 19.94 2.34
N ALA A 40 14.81 19.55 2.41
CA ALA A 40 13.94 19.92 3.53
C ALA A 40 12.72 18.96 3.63
N VAL A 41 12.12 18.91 4.82
CA VAL A 41 10.84 18.26 5.07
C VAL A 41 9.90 19.30 5.67
N HIS A 42 8.75 19.52 5.04
CA HIS A 42 7.70 20.44 5.50
C HIS A 42 6.44 19.69 5.87
N ASN A 43 5.91 19.95 7.05
CA ASN A 43 4.60 19.46 7.47
C ASN A 43 3.56 20.51 7.10
N ALA A 44 2.86 20.30 5.99
CA ALA A 44 1.83 21.23 5.55
C ALA A 44 0.53 21.04 6.35
N THR A 45 -0.11 22.15 6.69
CA THR A 45 -1.34 22.20 7.49
C THR A 45 -2.56 22.68 6.69
N SER A 46 -2.35 23.10 5.44
CA SER A 46 -3.42 23.56 4.57
C SER A 46 -3.07 23.40 3.08
N VAL A 47 -4.09 23.38 2.23
CA VAL A 47 -3.93 23.34 0.77
C VAL A 47 -3.17 24.57 0.26
N SER A 48 -3.44 25.76 0.81
CA SER A 48 -2.74 27.00 0.43
C SER A 48 -1.25 26.98 0.79
N GLU A 49 -0.88 26.33 1.88
CA GLU A 49 0.52 26.13 2.25
C GLU A 49 1.22 25.17 1.27
N ILE A 50 0.55 24.08 0.87
CA ILE A 50 1.09 23.17 -0.16
C ILE A 50 1.34 23.92 -1.47
N GLN A 51 0.38 24.76 -1.91
CA GLN A 51 0.57 25.60 -3.12
C GLN A 51 1.78 26.53 -2.99
N SER A 52 1.95 27.15 -1.83
CA SER A 52 3.10 28.04 -1.58
C SER A 52 4.42 27.27 -1.61
N LEU A 53 4.49 26.12 -0.92
CA LEU A 53 5.68 25.27 -0.90
C LEU A 53 6.08 24.77 -2.30
N VAL A 54 5.11 24.42 -3.15
CA VAL A 54 5.38 24.04 -4.54
C VAL A 54 5.92 25.25 -5.34
N LYS A 55 5.32 26.43 -5.19
CA LYS A 55 5.80 27.66 -5.86
C LYS A 55 7.21 28.05 -5.41
N ASP A 56 7.50 27.93 -4.12
CA ASP A 56 8.82 28.20 -3.55
C ASP A 56 9.88 27.22 -4.08
N ALA A 57 9.51 25.94 -4.19
CA ALA A 57 10.36 24.91 -4.78
C ALA A 57 10.68 25.21 -6.27
N ILE A 58 9.69 25.62 -7.05
CA ILE A 58 9.89 26.04 -8.44
C ILE A 58 10.87 27.22 -8.49
N ALA A 59 10.65 28.26 -7.69
CA ALA A 59 11.49 29.45 -7.66
C ALA A 59 12.93 29.13 -7.25
N SER A 60 13.12 28.10 -6.43
CA SER A 60 14.43 27.65 -5.93
C SER A 60 15.08 26.55 -6.78
N GLY A 61 14.43 26.10 -7.86
CA GLY A 61 14.90 25.00 -8.70
C GLY A 61 14.94 23.65 -8.00
N GLN A 62 14.08 23.45 -6.97
CA GLN A 62 14.01 22.23 -6.18
C GLN A 62 13.04 21.22 -6.79
N LYS A 63 13.22 19.93 -6.44
CA LYS A 63 12.23 18.88 -6.70
C LYS A 63 11.28 18.76 -5.50
N VAL A 64 10.09 18.25 -5.76
CA VAL A 64 9.07 18.07 -4.72
C VAL A 64 8.58 16.63 -4.71
N ARG A 65 8.49 16.02 -3.50
CA ARG A 65 7.80 14.76 -3.31
C ARG A 65 6.78 14.90 -2.19
N ALA A 66 5.57 14.39 -2.44
CA ALA A 66 4.53 14.33 -1.42
C ALA A 66 4.64 13.06 -0.59
N SER A 67 4.35 13.14 0.70
CA SER A 67 4.28 11.99 1.59
C SER A 67 3.10 12.12 2.56
N GLY A 68 2.33 11.03 2.71
CA GLY A 68 1.42 10.85 3.84
C GLY A 68 2.15 10.14 4.99
N LYS A 69 1.65 8.98 5.43
CA LYS A 69 2.27 8.16 6.50
C LYS A 69 3.58 7.44 6.09
N GLY A 70 4.07 7.66 4.88
CA GLY A 70 5.34 7.07 4.43
C GLY A 70 5.29 5.54 4.25
N HIS A 71 4.13 4.95 3.99
CA HIS A 71 3.94 3.50 3.87
C HIS A 71 4.53 2.95 2.56
N MET A 72 5.85 2.96 2.46
CA MET A 72 6.61 2.43 1.32
C MET A 72 7.74 1.52 1.79
N TRP A 73 7.93 0.41 1.10
CA TRP A 73 8.97 -0.58 1.43
C TRP A 73 10.33 -0.29 0.80
N TYR A 74 10.37 0.68 -0.12
CA TYR A 74 11.57 1.07 -0.87
C TYR A 74 11.61 2.59 -1.06
N ASP A 75 12.68 3.06 -1.66
CA ASP A 75 12.94 4.47 -1.96
C ASP A 75 12.20 4.99 -3.21
N THR A 76 11.16 4.31 -3.67
CA THR A 76 10.45 4.60 -4.92
C THR A 76 9.75 5.96 -4.97
N MET A 77 9.38 6.50 -3.80
CA MET A 77 8.90 7.88 -3.71
C MET A 77 10.01 8.92 -3.83
N CYS A 78 11.26 8.53 -3.63
CA CYS A 78 12.40 9.46 -3.62
C CYS A 78 12.68 10.03 -5.01
N SER A 79 13.45 11.10 -5.03
CA SER A 79 14.15 11.61 -6.19
C SER A 79 15.65 11.40 -5.97
N ASP A 80 16.41 11.16 -7.02
CA ASP A 80 17.88 11.12 -6.95
C ASP A 80 18.51 12.54 -6.98
N ASP A 81 17.68 13.58 -6.95
CA ASP A 81 18.11 14.96 -6.86
C ASP A 81 18.24 15.39 -5.39
N ALA A 82 19.46 15.69 -4.95
CA ALA A 82 19.77 16.14 -3.60
C ALA A 82 19.03 17.45 -3.19
N ASN A 83 18.48 18.17 -4.15
CA ASN A 83 17.70 19.38 -3.89
C ASN A 83 16.20 19.11 -3.82
N THR A 84 15.79 17.96 -3.30
CA THR A 84 14.39 17.56 -3.17
C THR A 84 13.80 17.98 -1.84
N VAL A 85 12.60 18.54 -1.89
CA VAL A 85 11.77 18.89 -0.73
C VAL A 85 10.68 17.83 -0.56
N ILE A 86 10.49 17.34 0.65
CA ILE A 86 9.35 16.48 1.03
C ILE A 86 8.25 17.34 1.63
N ILE A 87 7.05 17.25 1.08
CA ILE A 87 5.83 17.86 1.64
C ILE A 87 5.02 16.75 2.30
N ARG A 88 4.96 16.76 3.64
CA ARG A 88 4.09 15.86 4.41
C ARG A 88 2.69 16.45 4.45
N THR A 89 1.69 15.61 4.16
CA THR A 89 0.29 16.03 4.06
C THR A 89 -0.57 15.55 5.24
N GLU A 90 0.01 14.94 6.26
CA GLU A 90 -0.71 14.30 7.37
C GLU A 90 -1.62 15.24 8.15
N ASP A 91 -1.24 16.51 8.27
CA ASP A 91 -1.98 17.53 9.02
C ASP A 91 -3.05 18.24 8.14
N VAL A 92 -3.14 17.91 6.84
CA VAL A 92 -4.21 18.31 5.94
C VAL A 92 -5.24 17.18 5.92
N ASN A 93 -6.09 17.08 6.97
CA ASN A 93 -6.83 15.87 7.30
C ASN A 93 -8.29 16.08 7.68
N SER A 94 -8.94 17.12 7.18
CA SER A 94 -10.36 17.38 7.41
C SER A 94 -11.25 16.38 6.66
N ILE A 95 -12.40 16.06 7.25
CA ILE A 95 -13.50 15.33 6.63
C ILE A 95 -14.72 16.23 6.63
N SER A 96 -15.33 16.42 5.47
CA SER A 96 -16.44 17.39 5.27
C SER A 96 -17.45 16.88 4.24
N GLU A 97 -18.49 17.64 3.98
CA GLU A 97 -19.51 17.40 2.96
C GLU A 97 -20.04 15.94 2.99
N PHE A 98 -20.33 15.43 4.18
CA PHE A 98 -20.90 14.11 4.34
C PHE A 98 -22.34 14.08 3.82
N ASP A 99 -22.60 13.23 2.85
CA ASP A 99 -23.91 13.03 2.23
C ASP A 99 -24.13 11.52 2.00
N LEU A 100 -24.82 10.88 2.94
CA LEU A 100 -25.13 9.45 2.82
C LEU A 100 -26.16 9.15 1.74
N GLU A 101 -27.13 10.06 1.51
CA GLU A 101 -28.15 9.89 0.48
C GLU A 101 -27.53 10.03 -0.91
N GLY A 102 -26.68 11.04 -1.12
CA GLY A 102 -25.88 11.21 -2.33
C GLY A 102 -24.69 10.26 -2.45
N GLY A 103 -24.41 9.49 -1.41
CA GLY A 103 -23.37 8.44 -1.40
C GLY A 103 -21.94 8.99 -1.47
N SER A 104 -21.64 10.14 -0.85
CA SER A 104 -20.31 10.73 -0.93
C SER A 104 -19.86 11.48 0.35
N VAL A 105 -18.55 11.66 0.47
CA VAL A 105 -17.90 12.47 1.50
C VAL A 105 -16.66 13.13 0.89
N VAL A 106 -16.33 14.34 1.33
CA VAL A 106 -15.08 15.01 0.95
C VAL A 106 -14.04 14.81 2.04
N ILE A 107 -12.85 14.39 1.64
CA ILE A 107 -11.71 14.15 2.54
C ILE A 107 -10.45 14.84 2.03
N GLU A 108 -9.65 15.35 2.94
CA GLU A 108 -8.34 15.89 2.64
C GLU A 108 -7.24 14.81 2.65
N ALA A 109 -6.08 15.13 2.09
CA ALA A 109 -5.01 14.18 1.75
C ALA A 109 -4.48 13.35 2.91
N GLY A 110 -4.44 13.92 4.12
CA GLY A 110 -3.89 13.30 5.33
C GLY A 110 -4.84 12.34 6.04
N VAL A 111 -6.10 12.26 5.61
CA VAL A 111 -7.08 11.35 6.23
C VAL A 111 -6.67 9.91 6.02
N THR A 112 -6.55 9.15 7.12
CA THR A 112 -6.27 7.71 7.09
C THR A 112 -7.53 6.87 6.94
N PHE A 113 -7.37 5.60 6.56
CA PHE A 113 -8.51 4.67 6.49
C PHE A 113 -9.22 4.52 7.83
N LEU A 114 -8.47 4.46 8.94
CA LEU A 114 -9.09 4.35 10.27
C LEU A 114 -9.93 5.59 10.60
N GLN A 115 -9.35 6.79 10.40
CA GLN A 115 -10.08 8.04 10.66
C GLN A 115 -11.37 8.14 9.82
N LEU A 116 -11.28 7.79 8.53
CA LEU A 116 -12.46 7.78 7.66
C LEU A 116 -13.48 6.74 8.13
N ALA A 117 -13.04 5.52 8.45
CA ALA A 117 -13.91 4.44 8.85
C ALA A 117 -14.67 4.72 10.14
N GLU A 118 -13.99 5.25 11.16
CA GLU A 118 -14.60 5.68 12.43
C GLU A 118 -15.60 6.82 12.19
N TYR A 119 -15.20 7.85 11.42
CA TYR A 119 -16.09 8.96 11.08
C TYR A 119 -17.37 8.51 10.38
N LEU A 120 -17.26 7.57 9.45
CA LEU A 120 -18.39 7.05 8.68
C LEU A 120 -19.26 6.12 9.53
N HIS A 121 -18.67 5.22 10.30
CA HIS A 121 -19.39 4.30 11.17
C HIS A 121 -20.29 5.03 12.16
N ASP A 122 -19.78 6.08 12.81
CA ASP A 122 -20.55 6.93 13.73
C ASP A 122 -21.78 7.60 13.09
N ARG A 123 -21.81 7.60 11.74
CA ARG A 123 -22.89 8.20 10.91
C ARG A 123 -23.68 7.17 10.12
N GLY A 124 -23.53 5.89 10.45
CA GLY A 124 -24.23 4.79 9.75
C GLY A 124 -23.76 4.56 8.32
N ALA A 125 -22.53 4.93 8.00
CA ALA A 125 -21.92 4.81 6.68
C ALA A 125 -20.62 3.99 6.69
N SER A 126 -20.16 3.63 5.50
CA SER A 126 -18.95 2.84 5.28
C SER A 126 -18.25 3.27 3.98
N ALA A 127 -16.92 3.14 3.95
CA ALA A 127 -16.12 3.26 2.73
C ALA A 127 -16.16 1.99 1.83
N GLY A 128 -17.02 1.05 2.13
CA GLY A 128 -17.12 -0.23 1.44
C GLY A 128 -16.04 -1.23 1.91
N TYR A 129 -15.67 -2.15 1.02
CA TYR A 129 -14.63 -3.14 1.30
C TYR A 129 -13.25 -2.51 1.15
N THR A 130 -12.51 -2.37 2.24
CA THR A 130 -11.30 -1.58 2.26
C THR A 130 -10.04 -2.41 2.46
N LEU A 131 -8.91 -1.71 2.55
CA LEU A 131 -7.60 -2.30 2.74
C LEU A 131 -7.43 -2.83 4.16
N VAL A 132 -6.45 -3.69 4.30
CA VAL A 132 -6.08 -4.33 5.56
C VAL A 132 -5.26 -3.41 6.48
N ASN A 133 -4.64 -2.34 5.98
CA ASN A 133 -3.84 -1.43 6.79
C ASN A 133 -4.63 -0.16 7.13
N TRP A 134 -4.93 -0.02 8.40
CA TRP A 134 -5.69 1.09 8.97
C TRP A 134 -4.91 2.42 9.00
N ASN A 135 -3.57 2.39 9.05
CA ASN A 135 -2.72 3.58 9.25
C ASN A 135 -2.04 4.06 7.96
N ILE A 136 -2.79 4.16 6.87
CA ILE A 136 -2.31 4.75 5.62
C ILE A 136 -3.29 5.82 5.12
N THR A 137 -2.77 6.87 4.49
CA THR A 137 -3.59 7.97 3.96
C THR A 137 -4.26 7.59 2.64
N LEU A 138 -5.51 8.03 2.45
CA LEU A 138 -6.25 7.71 1.23
C LEU A 138 -5.60 8.35 -0.02
N ALA A 139 -5.09 9.58 0.08
CA ALA A 139 -4.41 10.22 -1.06
C ALA A 139 -3.17 9.43 -1.50
N GLY A 140 -2.37 8.96 -0.55
CA GLY A 140 -1.24 8.08 -0.84
C GLY A 140 -1.68 6.76 -1.49
N CYS A 141 -2.79 6.19 -1.03
CA CYS A 141 -3.37 4.97 -1.61
C CYS A 141 -3.81 5.17 -3.07
N VAL A 142 -4.49 6.28 -3.37
CA VAL A 142 -4.91 6.60 -4.73
C VAL A 142 -3.69 6.83 -5.62
N ALA A 143 -2.78 7.72 -5.19
CA ALA A 143 -1.59 8.04 -5.98
C ALA A 143 -0.74 6.81 -6.33
N MET A 144 -0.61 5.85 -5.41
CA MET A 144 0.26 4.69 -5.57
C MET A 144 -0.49 3.41 -6.00
N GLY A 145 -1.74 3.53 -6.44
CA GLY A 145 -2.51 2.41 -6.96
C GLY A 145 -2.78 1.32 -5.91
N ALA A 146 -3.04 1.70 -4.66
CA ALA A 146 -3.34 0.74 -3.61
C ALA A 146 -4.66 0.01 -3.88
N HIS A 147 -4.69 -1.25 -3.46
CA HIS A 147 -5.80 -2.15 -3.73
C HIS A 147 -6.16 -3.02 -2.53
N ARG A 148 -7.36 -3.53 -2.54
CA ARG A 148 -7.90 -4.58 -1.69
C ARG A 148 -7.95 -5.91 -2.44
N SER A 149 -8.61 -6.91 -1.90
CA SER A 149 -8.72 -8.23 -2.52
C SER A 149 -10.17 -8.56 -2.85
N SER A 150 -10.59 -8.33 -4.08
CA SER A 150 -11.90 -8.74 -4.57
C SER A 150 -11.91 -8.82 -6.09
N ILE A 151 -12.61 -9.82 -6.65
CA ILE A 151 -12.98 -9.86 -8.06
C ILE A 151 -14.46 -9.51 -8.27
N ARG A 152 -15.23 -9.45 -7.20
CA ARG A 152 -16.66 -9.13 -7.23
C ARG A 152 -16.91 -7.64 -7.01
N GLU A 153 -16.19 -7.04 -6.07
CA GLU A 153 -16.28 -5.63 -5.73
C GLU A 153 -15.10 -4.85 -6.31
N ASP A 154 -15.21 -3.52 -6.35
CA ASP A 154 -14.08 -2.69 -6.79
C ASP A 154 -12.85 -2.93 -5.90
N SER A 155 -11.75 -3.35 -6.49
CA SER A 155 -10.52 -3.68 -5.77
C SER A 155 -9.56 -2.49 -5.65
N MET A 156 -9.56 -1.56 -6.60
CA MET A 156 -8.73 -0.34 -6.52
C MET A 156 -9.36 0.71 -5.61
N VAL A 157 -8.55 1.36 -4.77
CA VAL A 157 -9.03 2.49 -3.95
C VAL A 157 -9.51 3.64 -4.83
N ALA A 158 -8.81 3.91 -5.93
CA ALA A 158 -9.17 4.92 -6.91
C ALA A 158 -10.59 4.72 -7.51
N ALA A 159 -11.10 3.49 -7.54
CA ALA A 159 -12.45 3.21 -8.02
C ALA A 159 -13.54 3.87 -7.15
N GLY A 160 -13.25 4.17 -5.89
CA GLY A 160 -14.14 4.90 -4.98
C GLY A 160 -14.07 6.42 -5.12
N VAL A 161 -13.09 6.97 -5.83
CA VAL A 161 -12.90 8.42 -5.98
C VAL A 161 -13.84 8.97 -7.05
N LEU A 162 -14.53 10.06 -6.74
CA LEU A 162 -15.45 10.76 -7.64
C LEU A 162 -14.86 12.06 -8.17
N GLU A 163 -14.09 12.77 -7.35
CA GLU A 163 -13.42 14.03 -7.68
C GLU A 163 -12.05 14.07 -7.00
N LEU A 164 -11.09 14.73 -7.65
CA LEU A 164 -9.74 14.96 -7.13
C LEU A 164 -9.34 16.42 -7.26
N ASP A 165 -8.73 16.96 -6.20
CA ASP A 165 -8.00 18.22 -6.26
C ASP A 165 -6.50 17.94 -6.15
N ILE A 166 -5.72 18.43 -7.10
CA ILE A 166 -4.28 18.23 -7.22
C ILE A 166 -3.60 19.59 -7.33
N VAL A 167 -2.58 19.85 -6.51
CA VAL A 167 -1.66 20.97 -6.70
C VAL A 167 -0.62 20.54 -7.72
N ASP A 168 -0.67 21.14 -8.90
CA ASP A 168 0.18 20.79 -10.06
C ASP A 168 1.61 21.34 -9.96
N GLY A 169 2.45 21.08 -10.97
CA GLY A 169 3.84 21.53 -11.09
C GLY A 169 4.02 23.02 -11.31
N ASN A 170 2.93 23.80 -11.37
CA ASN A 170 2.96 25.26 -11.34
C ASN A 170 2.50 25.83 -9.99
N GLY A 171 2.14 24.95 -9.04
CA GLY A 171 1.54 25.34 -7.76
C GLY A 171 0.08 25.76 -7.87
N GLU A 172 -0.59 25.40 -8.97
CA GLU A 172 -1.99 25.73 -9.20
C GLU A 172 -2.89 24.53 -8.83
N LEU A 173 -4.07 24.85 -8.29
CA LEU A 173 -5.06 23.82 -7.92
C LEU A 173 -5.82 23.38 -9.16
N ARG A 174 -5.72 22.11 -9.50
CA ARG A 174 -6.50 21.44 -10.55
C ARG A 174 -7.61 20.64 -9.94
N HIS A 175 -8.84 20.91 -10.35
CA HIS A 175 -10.02 20.12 -9.98
C HIS A 175 -10.37 19.15 -11.10
N LEU A 176 -10.44 17.87 -10.79
CA LEU A 176 -10.78 16.80 -11.72
C LEU A 176 -12.06 16.11 -11.27
N VAL A 177 -12.99 15.94 -12.19
CA VAL A 177 -14.19 15.13 -12.00
C VAL A 177 -14.02 13.81 -12.73
N ARG A 178 -14.50 12.73 -12.15
CA ARG A 178 -14.37 11.38 -12.72
C ARG A 178 -14.95 11.31 -14.12
N ASP A 179 -14.11 11.01 -15.08
CA ASP A 179 -14.44 10.68 -16.45
C ASP A 179 -13.53 9.54 -16.90
N ASN A 180 -14.10 8.36 -17.10
CA ASN A 180 -13.34 7.17 -17.44
C ASN A 180 -12.85 7.15 -18.90
N ASP A 181 -13.22 8.13 -19.70
CA ASP A 181 -12.77 8.30 -21.08
C ASP A 181 -11.73 9.45 -21.21
N ASP A 182 -11.48 10.21 -20.13
CA ASP A 182 -10.49 11.29 -20.11
C ASP A 182 -9.12 10.77 -19.60
N ASP A 183 -8.10 10.94 -20.42
CA ASP A 183 -6.71 10.60 -20.06
C ASP A 183 -6.21 11.29 -18.79
N THR A 184 -6.68 12.50 -18.52
CA THR A 184 -6.33 13.25 -17.31
C THR A 184 -6.80 12.51 -16.06
N TRP A 185 -8.05 12.06 -16.06
CA TRP A 185 -8.62 11.27 -14.98
C TRP A 185 -7.90 9.92 -14.84
N LEU A 186 -7.69 9.22 -15.97
CA LEU A 186 -7.05 7.92 -16.01
C LEU A 186 -5.60 7.97 -15.49
N ALA A 187 -4.86 9.05 -15.79
CA ALA A 187 -3.52 9.29 -15.26
C ALA A 187 -3.55 9.65 -13.76
N ALA A 188 -4.53 10.44 -13.31
CA ALA A 188 -4.64 10.85 -11.92
C ALA A 188 -5.02 9.70 -10.99
N SER A 189 -5.77 8.70 -11.47
CA SER A 189 -6.22 7.53 -10.71
C SER A 189 -5.08 6.68 -10.15
N THR A 190 -3.91 6.66 -10.82
CA THR A 190 -2.65 6.07 -10.32
C THR A 190 -1.50 6.96 -10.77
N SER A 191 -1.39 8.13 -10.15
CA SER A 191 -0.47 9.20 -10.59
C SER A 191 0.99 8.99 -10.19
N LEU A 192 1.29 8.10 -9.26
CA LEU A 192 2.62 7.89 -8.66
C LEU A 192 3.23 9.18 -8.07
N GLY A 193 2.38 10.17 -7.78
CA GLY A 193 2.79 11.51 -7.38
C GLY A 193 3.58 12.27 -8.45
N LEU A 194 3.41 11.92 -9.73
CA LEU A 194 4.11 12.52 -10.87
C LEU A 194 3.32 13.66 -11.53
N LEU A 195 2.05 13.82 -11.17
CA LEU A 195 1.18 14.90 -11.65
C LEU A 195 1.08 16.06 -10.65
N GLY A 196 1.48 15.84 -9.41
CA GLY A 196 1.34 16.83 -8.35
C GLY A 196 1.02 16.21 -7.00
N VAL A 197 0.63 17.07 -6.07
CA VAL A 197 0.22 16.69 -4.71
C VAL A 197 -1.30 16.60 -4.67
N ILE A 198 -1.85 15.39 -4.48
CA ILE A 198 -3.28 15.25 -4.18
C ILE A 198 -3.54 15.88 -2.83
N VAL A 199 -4.50 16.81 -2.77
CA VAL A 199 -4.80 17.57 -1.54
C VAL A 199 -6.20 17.32 -1.00
N ARG A 200 -7.14 16.95 -1.87
CA ARG A 200 -8.53 16.67 -1.50
C ARG A 200 -9.16 15.71 -2.50
N MET A 201 -10.11 14.92 -2.04
CA MET A 201 -10.91 14.05 -2.89
C MET A 201 -12.33 13.92 -2.38
N LYS A 202 -13.28 13.75 -3.31
CA LYS A 202 -14.64 13.29 -3.01
C LYS A 202 -14.66 11.77 -3.16
N PHE A 203 -15.05 11.07 -2.11
CA PHE A 203 -15.00 9.63 -2.03
C PHE A 203 -16.39 9.03 -1.89
N ARG A 204 -16.64 7.93 -2.58
CA ARG A 204 -17.92 7.20 -2.52
C ARG A 204 -18.07 6.50 -1.18
N ILE A 205 -19.26 6.59 -0.60
CA ILE A 205 -19.63 5.91 0.63
C ILE A 205 -20.92 5.10 0.43
N TYR A 206 -21.16 4.20 1.35
CA TYR A 206 -22.28 3.27 1.35
C TYR A 206 -22.96 3.26 2.72
N PRO A 207 -24.20 2.78 2.88
CA PRO A 207 -24.73 2.44 4.18
C PRO A 207 -23.81 1.46 4.91
N ASP A 208 -23.72 1.60 6.24
CA ASP A 208 -22.86 0.73 7.04
C ASP A 208 -23.38 -0.72 7.04
N PHE A 209 -22.45 -1.67 7.20
CA PHE A 209 -22.80 -3.09 7.14
C PHE A 209 -21.89 -3.93 8.04
N LYS A 210 -22.43 -5.09 8.42
CA LYS A 210 -21.66 -6.14 9.11
C LYS A 210 -21.17 -7.19 8.12
N VAL A 211 -20.06 -7.80 8.45
CA VAL A 211 -19.48 -8.91 7.72
C VAL A 211 -19.20 -10.08 8.65
N TYR A 212 -19.22 -11.29 8.10
CA TYR A 212 -18.55 -12.42 8.71
C TYR A 212 -17.23 -12.66 7.99
N ALA A 213 -16.23 -13.08 8.76
CA ALA A 213 -14.96 -13.56 8.25
C ALA A 213 -14.83 -15.04 8.56
N GLN A 214 -14.46 -15.84 7.58
CA GLN A 214 -14.21 -17.26 7.73
C GLN A 214 -12.88 -17.64 7.09
N GLN A 215 -12.20 -18.63 7.67
CA GLN A 215 -10.98 -19.18 7.10
C GLN A 215 -11.04 -20.71 7.06
N LYS A 216 -10.54 -21.27 5.96
CA LYS A 216 -10.31 -22.71 5.77
C LYS A 216 -8.86 -22.96 5.48
N THR A 217 -8.33 -24.06 5.97
CA THR A 217 -7.01 -24.57 5.55
C THR A 217 -7.22 -25.56 4.42
N LEU A 218 -6.50 -25.36 3.31
CA LEU A 218 -6.55 -26.21 2.12
C LEU A 218 -5.18 -26.86 1.90
N GLU A 219 -5.18 -28.05 1.32
CA GLU A 219 -3.96 -28.65 0.79
C GLU A 219 -3.43 -27.83 -0.41
N GLU A 220 -2.13 -27.79 -0.58
CA GLU A 220 -1.50 -27.05 -1.68
C GLU A 220 -2.05 -27.48 -3.05
N SER A 221 -2.25 -28.78 -3.25
CA SER A 221 -2.79 -29.34 -4.49
C SER A 221 -4.23 -28.88 -4.80
N GLU A 222 -5.05 -28.66 -3.77
CA GLU A 222 -6.42 -28.17 -3.97
C GLU A 222 -6.45 -26.80 -4.64
N VAL A 223 -5.45 -25.96 -4.36
CA VAL A 223 -5.35 -24.62 -4.95
C VAL A 223 -4.57 -24.67 -6.27
N LEU A 224 -3.40 -25.33 -6.30
CA LEU A 224 -2.56 -25.38 -7.51
C LEU A 224 -3.21 -26.11 -8.68
N ASP A 225 -4.07 -27.09 -8.43
CA ASP A 225 -4.76 -27.89 -9.45
C ASP A 225 -6.26 -27.53 -9.54
N GLY A 226 -6.77 -26.67 -8.66
CA GLY A 226 -8.17 -26.31 -8.55
C GLY A 226 -8.61 -25.12 -9.39
N ASP A 227 -9.89 -24.81 -9.34
CA ASP A 227 -10.49 -23.62 -9.94
C ASP A 227 -10.37 -22.43 -8.96
N ILE A 228 -9.26 -21.70 -9.03
CA ILE A 228 -8.99 -20.54 -8.17
C ILE A 228 -10.10 -19.49 -8.31
N TYR A 229 -10.56 -19.22 -9.52
CA TYR A 229 -11.61 -18.24 -9.78
C TYR A 229 -12.92 -18.65 -9.08
N GLY A 230 -13.33 -19.90 -9.23
CA GLY A 230 -14.52 -20.45 -8.58
C GLY A 230 -14.43 -20.47 -7.06
N MET A 231 -13.22 -20.56 -6.49
CA MET A 231 -13.03 -20.50 -5.03
C MET A 231 -13.27 -19.11 -4.45
N ILE A 232 -13.02 -18.05 -5.22
CA ILE A 232 -13.05 -16.67 -4.69
C ILE A 232 -14.26 -15.86 -5.15
N ALA A 233 -14.80 -16.15 -6.34
CA ALA A 233 -15.90 -15.39 -6.94
C ALA A 233 -17.20 -15.34 -6.11
N PRO A 234 -17.55 -16.34 -5.30
CA PRO A 234 -18.75 -16.29 -4.47
C PRO A 234 -18.72 -15.20 -3.38
N TYR A 235 -17.55 -14.73 -2.97
CA TYR A 235 -17.37 -13.89 -1.80
C TYR A 235 -17.14 -12.41 -2.16
N ALA A 236 -17.57 -11.50 -1.29
CA ALA A 236 -17.32 -10.08 -1.44
C ALA A 236 -15.83 -9.76 -1.39
N THR A 237 -15.09 -10.43 -0.55
CA THR A 237 -13.63 -10.34 -0.44
C THR A 237 -13.05 -11.73 -0.13
N ALA A 238 -11.94 -12.08 -0.76
CA ALA A 238 -11.24 -13.33 -0.50
C ALA A 238 -9.74 -13.17 -0.67
N ASN A 239 -8.97 -13.88 0.16
CA ASN A 239 -7.52 -13.93 0.11
C ASN A 239 -7.05 -15.37 0.29
N PHE A 240 -5.88 -15.69 -0.30
CA PHE A 240 -5.12 -16.85 0.12
C PHE A 240 -3.84 -16.41 0.81
N TRP A 241 -3.41 -17.18 1.80
CA TRP A 241 -2.08 -17.13 2.38
C TRP A 241 -1.42 -18.46 2.16
N TRP A 242 -0.39 -18.49 1.34
CA TRP A 242 0.34 -19.69 0.99
C TRP A 242 1.55 -19.89 1.91
N TRP A 243 1.68 -21.09 2.42
CA TRP A 243 2.74 -21.54 3.31
C TRP A 243 3.55 -22.62 2.60
N PRO A 244 4.62 -22.25 1.85
CA PRO A 244 5.27 -23.14 0.90
C PRO A 244 5.89 -24.40 1.52
N TYR A 245 6.47 -24.31 2.72
CA TYR A 245 7.08 -25.45 3.38
C TYR A 245 6.07 -26.32 4.13
N LYS A 246 4.95 -25.76 4.54
CA LYS A 246 3.79 -26.48 5.08
C LYS A 246 2.96 -27.17 4.01
N ARG A 247 3.14 -26.80 2.74
CA ARG A 247 2.30 -27.28 1.63
C ARG A 247 0.81 -27.02 1.87
N LYS A 248 0.47 -25.88 2.42
CA LYS A 248 -0.87 -25.48 2.81
C LYS A 248 -1.20 -24.08 2.36
N PHE A 249 -2.50 -23.85 2.19
CA PHE A 249 -3.06 -22.51 2.04
C PHE A 249 -4.06 -22.26 3.16
N HIS A 250 -4.11 -21.01 3.65
CA HIS A 250 -5.27 -20.49 4.32
C HIS A 250 -6.10 -19.72 3.29
N HIS A 251 -7.36 -20.12 3.09
CA HIS A 251 -8.35 -19.41 2.30
C HIS A 251 -9.24 -18.64 3.27
N ARG A 252 -9.06 -17.32 3.34
CA ARG A 252 -9.91 -16.45 4.15
C ARG A 252 -10.84 -15.68 3.23
N TYR A 253 -12.11 -15.63 3.60
CA TYR A 253 -13.14 -14.94 2.84
C TYR A 253 -14.11 -14.23 3.76
N TYR A 254 -14.71 -13.18 3.21
CA TYR A 254 -15.60 -12.27 3.90
C TYR A 254 -16.87 -12.08 3.07
N ASP A 255 -18.01 -11.99 3.73
CA ASP A 255 -19.26 -11.64 3.08
C ASP A 255 -20.16 -10.84 4.00
N VAL A 256 -21.14 -10.13 3.43
CA VAL A 256 -22.08 -9.28 4.17
C VAL A 256 -23.06 -10.16 4.93
N VAL A 257 -23.38 -9.73 6.15
CA VAL A 257 -24.44 -10.31 6.97
C VAL A 257 -25.41 -9.23 7.43
N PRO A 258 -26.65 -9.60 7.82
CA PRO A 258 -27.60 -8.65 8.35
C PRO A 258 -27.07 -7.89 9.57
N THR A 259 -27.34 -6.60 9.67
CA THR A 259 -26.83 -5.74 10.74
C THR A 259 -27.34 -6.09 12.14
N ASN A 260 -28.43 -6.84 12.24
CA ASN A 260 -28.99 -7.33 13.52
C ASN A 260 -28.31 -8.61 14.05
N ILE A 261 -27.33 -9.18 13.34
CA ILE A 261 -26.52 -10.29 13.86
C ILE A 261 -25.65 -9.78 15.00
N SER A 262 -25.56 -10.56 16.09
CA SER A 262 -24.60 -10.29 17.17
C SER A 262 -23.17 -10.35 16.66
N ASP A 263 -22.33 -9.45 17.14
CA ASP A 263 -20.93 -9.31 16.75
C ASP A 263 -20.00 -9.39 17.97
N GLN A 264 -18.78 -9.79 17.71
CA GLN A 264 -17.69 -9.67 18.67
C GLN A 264 -17.19 -8.22 18.57
N GLN A 265 -17.38 -7.43 19.62
CA GLN A 265 -16.97 -6.02 19.66
C GLN A 265 -15.46 -5.85 19.75
N GLY A 266 -14.79 -6.15 18.68
CA GLY A 266 -13.35 -6.09 18.55
C GLY A 266 -12.94 -5.75 17.13
N PHE A 267 -11.64 -5.79 16.86
CA PHE A 267 -11.14 -5.59 15.50
C PHE A 267 -10.03 -6.57 15.14
N GLN A 268 -9.92 -6.83 13.84
CA GLN A 268 -8.86 -7.66 13.31
C GLN A 268 -7.54 -6.90 13.37
N ASN A 269 -6.49 -7.59 13.81
CA ASN A 269 -5.19 -7.00 13.97
C ASN A 269 -4.14 -7.74 13.12
N THR A 270 -3.88 -7.21 11.94
CA THR A 270 -3.00 -7.85 10.97
C THR A 270 -1.58 -7.30 10.98
N PHE A 271 -1.40 -6.01 11.33
CA PHE A 271 -0.13 -5.28 11.19
C PHE A 271 0.46 -4.83 12.52
N SER A 272 0.05 -5.43 13.63
CA SER A 272 0.58 -5.09 14.94
C SER A 272 0.88 -6.32 15.78
N VAL A 273 1.80 -6.17 16.70
CA VAL A 273 2.30 -7.22 17.58
C VAL A 273 2.58 -6.66 18.96
N THR A 274 2.62 -7.55 19.95
CA THR A 274 3.22 -7.23 21.25
C THR A 274 4.75 -7.18 21.14
N ASP A 275 5.41 -6.52 22.08
CA ASP A 275 6.88 -6.48 22.14
C ASP A 275 7.50 -7.89 22.21
N LEU A 276 6.84 -8.82 22.89
CA LEU A 276 7.28 -10.22 23.00
C LEU A 276 7.17 -10.94 21.65
N GLU A 277 6.05 -10.82 20.96
CA GLU A 277 5.86 -11.41 19.64
C GLU A 277 6.87 -10.88 18.64
N GLY A 278 7.08 -9.55 18.60
CA GLY A 278 8.04 -8.91 17.71
C GLY A 278 9.47 -9.34 17.97
N THR A 279 9.88 -9.41 19.25
CA THR A 279 11.22 -9.87 19.65
C THR A 279 11.44 -11.34 19.29
N THR A 280 10.46 -12.19 19.55
CA THR A 280 10.54 -13.62 19.24
C THR A 280 10.65 -13.85 17.73
N ALA A 281 9.79 -13.18 16.95
CA ALA A 281 9.83 -13.25 15.50
C ALA A 281 11.19 -12.82 14.93
N ARG A 282 11.69 -11.65 15.35
CA ARG A 282 13.01 -11.15 14.95
C ARG A 282 14.13 -12.15 15.27
N THR A 283 14.14 -12.71 16.47
CA THR A 283 15.18 -13.66 16.90
C THR A 283 15.17 -14.93 16.04
N LEU A 284 14.00 -15.50 15.76
CA LEU A 284 13.88 -16.67 14.91
C LEU A 284 14.34 -16.40 13.47
N LEU A 285 13.93 -15.29 12.90
CA LEU A 285 14.24 -14.92 11.53
C LEU A 285 15.72 -14.54 11.36
N ASP A 286 16.32 -13.80 12.31
CA ASP A 286 17.75 -13.49 12.33
C ASP A 286 18.60 -14.78 12.45
N SER A 287 18.14 -15.75 13.24
CA SER A 287 18.79 -17.06 13.37
C SER A 287 18.79 -17.87 12.09
N GLY A 288 17.82 -17.65 11.20
CA GLY A 288 17.69 -18.35 9.92
C GLY A 288 18.89 -18.16 8.99
N ARG A 289 19.68 -17.09 9.16
CA ARG A 289 20.93 -16.89 8.42
C ARG A 289 21.99 -17.96 8.69
N TYR A 290 22.03 -18.48 9.91
CA TYR A 290 23.03 -19.44 10.38
C TYR A 290 22.46 -20.84 10.46
N LEU A 291 21.17 -20.95 10.75
CA LEU A 291 20.44 -22.19 10.93
C LEU A 291 19.16 -22.17 10.08
N PRO A 292 19.21 -22.64 8.82
CA PRO A 292 18.05 -22.61 7.93
C PRO A 292 16.78 -23.26 8.49
N THR A 293 16.93 -24.25 9.39
CA THR A 293 15.81 -24.90 10.10
C THR A 293 15.03 -23.93 10.99
N SER A 294 15.62 -22.79 11.40
CA SER A 294 14.89 -21.74 12.12
C SER A 294 13.80 -21.11 11.26
N ASN A 295 13.98 -21.01 9.96
CA ASN A 295 12.95 -20.52 9.03
C ASN A 295 11.77 -21.50 8.94
N LEU A 296 12.02 -22.81 8.97
CA LEU A 296 10.96 -23.83 9.04
C LEU A 296 10.18 -23.72 10.35
N LEU A 297 10.88 -23.52 11.46
CA LEU A 297 10.24 -23.33 12.77
C LEU A 297 9.43 -22.02 12.80
N ALA A 298 9.97 -20.95 12.22
CA ALA A 298 9.25 -19.68 12.09
C ALA A 298 7.96 -19.85 11.27
N GLU A 299 8.04 -20.54 10.12
CA GLU A 299 6.83 -20.80 9.30
C GLU A 299 5.80 -21.66 10.06
N GLU A 300 6.25 -22.66 10.82
CA GLU A 300 5.36 -23.49 11.64
C GLU A 300 4.60 -22.67 12.68
N ILE A 301 5.33 -21.80 13.41
CA ILE A 301 4.73 -20.95 14.45
C ILE A 301 3.76 -19.94 13.81
N PHE A 302 4.19 -19.27 12.74
CA PHE A 302 3.36 -18.26 12.10
C PHE A 302 2.14 -18.86 11.41
N PHE A 303 2.25 -20.04 10.80
CA PHE A 303 1.11 -20.79 10.29
C PHE A 303 0.08 -21.05 11.38
N GLY A 304 0.53 -21.52 12.55
CA GLY A 304 -0.35 -21.76 13.70
C GLY A 304 -1.03 -20.47 14.20
N LEU A 305 -0.28 -19.39 14.33
CA LEU A 305 -0.83 -18.09 14.76
C LEU A 305 -1.83 -17.55 13.74
N TRP A 306 -1.52 -17.68 12.44
CA TRP A 306 -2.39 -17.18 11.36
C TRP A 306 -3.62 -18.05 11.11
N SER A 307 -3.65 -19.27 11.65
CA SER A 307 -4.83 -20.14 11.62
C SER A 307 -5.97 -19.58 12.44
N LYS A 308 -5.69 -18.73 13.42
CA LYS A 308 -6.67 -18.08 14.28
C LYS A 308 -7.16 -16.75 13.69
N PRO A 309 -8.29 -16.23 14.19
CA PRO A 309 -8.87 -14.98 13.66
C PRO A 309 -8.01 -13.72 13.72
N ASN A 310 -6.98 -13.65 14.57
CA ASN A 310 -6.26 -12.41 14.89
C ASN A 310 -7.18 -11.26 15.31
N PHE A 311 -8.18 -11.62 16.09
CA PHE A 311 -9.24 -10.73 16.54
C PHE A 311 -9.27 -10.76 18.06
N ARG A 312 -9.42 -9.61 18.70
CA ARG A 312 -9.60 -9.48 20.15
C ARG A 312 -10.84 -8.64 20.42
N GLU A 313 -11.49 -8.89 21.53
CA GLU A 313 -12.57 -8.03 21.98
C GLU A 313 -12.04 -6.72 22.55
N LYS A 314 -12.64 -5.59 22.13
CA LYS A 314 -12.20 -4.22 22.53
C LYS A 314 -12.25 -4.00 24.05
N THR A 315 -13.25 -4.58 24.71
CA THR A 315 -13.50 -4.33 26.15
C THR A 315 -12.69 -5.22 27.06
N THR A 316 -12.48 -6.47 26.67
CA THR A 316 -11.82 -7.49 27.49
C THR A 316 -10.40 -7.76 27.11
N ASN A 317 -10.00 -7.34 25.91
CA ASN A 317 -8.72 -7.67 25.26
C ASN A 317 -8.50 -9.20 25.09
N VAL A 318 -9.56 -9.98 25.15
CA VAL A 318 -9.51 -11.45 25.01
C VAL A 318 -9.52 -11.83 23.54
N ALA A 319 -8.60 -12.71 23.16
CA ALA A 319 -8.52 -13.21 21.79
C ALA A 319 -9.72 -14.09 21.45
N VAL A 320 -10.24 -13.93 20.24
CA VAL A 320 -11.21 -14.85 19.63
C VAL A 320 -10.42 -15.97 18.96
N GLU A 321 -10.61 -17.19 19.45
CA GLU A 321 -9.77 -18.34 19.09
C GLU A 321 -10.28 -19.10 17.86
N GLU A 322 -11.56 -18.95 17.52
CA GLU A 322 -12.21 -19.75 16.49
C GLU A 322 -12.94 -18.89 15.45
N TRP A 323 -12.96 -19.38 14.22
CA TRP A 323 -13.77 -18.86 13.13
C TRP A 323 -15.21 -19.44 13.18
N PRO A 324 -16.22 -18.72 12.62
CA PRO A 324 -16.15 -17.40 12.00
C PRO A 324 -16.14 -16.26 13.01
N VAL A 325 -15.69 -15.07 12.55
CA VAL A 325 -15.81 -13.81 13.27
C VAL A 325 -16.88 -12.96 12.62
N TYR A 326 -17.70 -12.29 13.43
CA TYR A 326 -18.73 -11.35 13.00
C TYR A 326 -18.42 -9.97 13.56
N GLY A 327 -18.56 -8.94 12.75
CA GLY A 327 -18.36 -7.57 13.22
C GLY A 327 -18.69 -6.54 12.15
N TRP A 328 -18.63 -5.27 12.53
CA TRP A 328 -18.76 -4.18 11.58
C TRP A 328 -17.59 -4.20 10.58
N ASN A 329 -17.84 -3.72 9.36
CA ASN A 329 -16.83 -3.75 8.30
C ASN A 329 -15.53 -3.05 8.70
N TYR A 330 -15.61 -1.90 9.39
CA TYR A 330 -14.42 -1.16 9.81
C TYR A 330 -13.57 -1.95 10.84
N ASP A 331 -14.19 -2.74 11.70
CA ASP A 331 -13.52 -3.58 12.68
C ASP A 331 -12.83 -4.80 12.02
N VAL A 332 -13.53 -5.44 11.09
CA VAL A 332 -13.10 -6.72 10.50
C VAL A 332 -12.20 -6.53 9.28
N LEU A 333 -12.46 -5.50 8.46
CA LEU A 333 -11.74 -5.28 7.20
C LEU A 333 -10.59 -4.27 7.32
N ILE A 334 -10.71 -3.29 8.20
CA ILE A 334 -9.67 -2.27 8.43
C ILE A 334 -8.81 -2.64 9.63
N GLY A 335 -9.47 -2.97 10.76
CA GLY A 335 -8.80 -3.28 12.00
C GLY A 335 -8.25 -2.04 12.73
N GLY A 336 -7.36 -2.29 13.68
CA GLY A 336 -6.80 -1.21 14.50
C GLY A 336 -5.62 -1.66 15.35
N LEU A 337 -5.27 -0.86 16.34
CA LEU A 337 -4.17 -1.09 17.26
C LEU A 337 -4.70 -1.28 18.69
N TYR A 338 -4.44 -2.43 19.29
CA TYR A 338 -4.71 -2.65 20.71
C TYR A 338 -3.66 -1.96 21.61
N PRO A 339 -4.02 -1.59 22.86
CA PRO A 339 -3.14 -0.78 23.73
C PRO A 339 -1.79 -1.44 24.07
N ASP A 340 -1.71 -2.76 24.05
CA ASP A 340 -0.50 -3.55 24.33
C ASP A 340 0.32 -3.89 23.08
N GLN A 341 -0.03 -3.32 21.94
CA GLN A 341 0.56 -3.64 20.65
C GLN A 341 1.16 -2.42 19.99
N LYS A 342 2.11 -2.69 19.10
CA LYS A 342 2.77 -1.70 18.24
C LYS A 342 2.67 -2.12 16.78
N PRO A 343 2.70 -1.17 15.86
CA PRO A 343 2.91 -1.49 14.46
C PRO A 343 4.16 -2.33 14.26
N LEU A 344 4.12 -3.27 13.32
CA LEU A 344 5.22 -4.17 13.01
C LEU A 344 6.54 -3.46 12.74
N TRP A 345 6.48 -2.32 12.08
CA TRP A 345 7.65 -1.51 11.72
C TRP A 345 8.28 -0.78 12.91
N GLU A 346 7.56 -0.61 14.01
CA GLU A 346 8.11 0.00 15.24
C GLU A 346 8.90 -0.98 16.10
N VAL A 347 8.70 -2.28 15.94
CA VAL A 347 9.39 -3.30 16.74
C VAL A 347 10.73 -3.77 16.15
N GLY A 348 11.25 -3.04 15.16
CA GLY A 348 12.55 -3.29 14.56
C GLY A 348 12.63 -4.53 13.64
N VAL A 349 11.50 -4.96 13.12
CA VAL A 349 11.45 -5.97 12.05
C VAL A 349 11.54 -5.26 10.72
N GLN A 350 12.67 -5.39 10.05
CA GLN A 350 12.87 -4.84 8.73
C GLN A 350 12.20 -5.73 7.69
N GLY A 351 11.22 -5.21 6.99
CA GLY A 351 10.54 -5.92 5.92
C GLY A 351 11.25 -5.78 4.57
N TYR A 352 11.14 -6.84 3.81
CA TYR A 352 11.38 -6.86 2.38
C TYR A 352 10.12 -7.42 1.73
N THR A 353 9.66 -6.85 0.64
CA THR A 353 8.49 -7.35 -0.06
C THR A 353 8.67 -7.26 -1.55
N LEU A 354 7.95 -8.10 -2.26
CA LEU A 354 7.83 -8.12 -3.71
C LEU A 354 6.36 -8.38 -4.02
N GLU A 355 5.72 -7.51 -4.79
CA GLU A 355 4.35 -7.78 -5.24
C GLU A 355 4.21 -7.55 -6.74
N LEU A 356 3.72 -8.59 -7.44
CA LEU A 356 3.40 -8.58 -8.86
C LEU A 356 1.97 -9.04 -9.08
N ALA A 357 1.27 -8.41 -10.03
CA ALA A 357 -0.07 -8.79 -10.47
C ALA A 357 0.00 -9.50 -11.83
N PHE A 358 -0.78 -10.57 -11.98
CA PHE A 358 -0.85 -11.41 -13.18
C PHE A 358 -2.31 -11.61 -13.62
N PRO A 359 -2.60 -11.88 -14.89
CA PRO A 359 -3.93 -12.29 -15.29
C PRO A 359 -4.38 -13.53 -14.52
N ILE A 360 -5.57 -13.51 -13.95
CA ILE A 360 -6.06 -14.65 -13.17
C ILE A 360 -6.19 -15.93 -14.01
N THR A 361 -6.33 -15.81 -15.32
CA THR A 361 -6.35 -16.94 -16.27
C THR A 361 -5.04 -17.73 -16.29
N GLN A 362 -3.94 -17.14 -15.83
CA GLN A 362 -2.63 -17.80 -15.73
C GLN A 362 -2.27 -18.21 -14.30
N ALA A 363 -3.17 -18.04 -13.33
CA ALA A 363 -2.88 -18.23 -11.91
C ALA A 363 -2.26 -19.60 -11.59
N ASN A 364 -2.88 -20.70 -12.06
CA ASN A 364 -2.38 -22.04 -11.75
C ASN A 364 -0.98 -22.30 -12.33
N ALA A 365 -0.71 -21.88 -13.57
CA ALA A 365 0.59 -22.05 -14.19
C ALA A 365 1.67 -21.26 -13.44
N MET A 366 1.36 -20.01 -13.10
CA MET A 366 2.25 -19.12 -12.36
C MET A 366 2.52 -19.65 -10.94
N LEU A 367 1.50 -20.06 -10.19
CA LEU A 367 1.68 -20.61 -8.83
C LEU A 367 2.51 -21.91 -8.86
N LYS A 368 2.30 -22.80 -9.84
CA LYS A 368 3.14 -23.99 -10.04
C LYS A 368 4.59 -23.63 -10.34
N ARG A 369 4.82 -22.55 -11.09
CA ARG A 369 6.17 -22.05 -11.34
C ARG A 369 6.85 -21.54 -10.07
N VAL A 370 6.13 -20.77 -9.26
CA VAL A 370 6.61 -20.34 -7.93
C VAL A 370 6.94 -21.54 -7.06
N ARG A 371 6.06 -22.55 -7.04
CA ARG A 371 6.30 -23.80 -6.30
C ARG A 371 7.61 -24.48 -6.71
N ALA A 372 7.84 -24.58 -8.02
CA ALA A 372 9.08 -25.18 -8.53
C ALA A 372 10.35 -24.42 -8.09
N LEU A 373 10.30 -23.08 -8.05
CA LEU A 373 11.41 -22.26 -7.59
C LEU A 373 11.71 -22.50 -6.10
N PHE A 374 10.70 -22.59 -5.25
CA PHE A 374 10.87 -22.93 -3.83
C PHE A 374 11.43 -24.35 -3.65
N ASP A 375 10.98 -25.32 -4.46
CA ASP A 375 11.47 -26.71 -4.40
C ASP A 375 12.94 -26.81 -4.84
N ASP A 376 13.37 -26.03 -5.81
CA ASP A 376 14.76 -26.00 -6.27
C ASP A 376 15.70 -25.41 -5.20
N GLU A 377 15.29 -24.39 -4.46
CA GLU A 377 16.06 -23.88 -3.33
C GLU A 377 16.10 -24.88 -2.17
N ALA A 378 15.00 -25.55 -1.87
CA ALA A 378 14.95 -26.58 -0.83
C ALA A 378 15.91 -27.76 -1.13
N LYS A 379 16.08 -28.15 -2.41
CA LYS A 379 17.07 -29.17 -2.82
C LYS A 379 18.51 -28.76 -2.54
N LYS A 380 18.79 -27.45 -2.51
CA LYS A 380 20.11 -26.90 -2.13
C LYS A 380 20.29 -26.81 -0.62
N LEU A 381 19.35 -27.31 0.19
CA LEU A 381 19.29 -27.15 1.63
C LEU A 381 19.16 -25.67 2.08
N ILE A 382 18.65 -24.82 1.21
CA ILE A 382 18.37 -23.43 1.51
C ILE A 382 16.87 -23.32 1.79
N VAL A 383 16.53 -22.88 3.00
CA VAL A 383 15.16 -22.66 3.42
C VAL A 383 14.92 -21.15 3.43
N MET A 384 14.11 -20.69 2.48
CA MET A 384 13.71 -19.29 2.40
C MET A 384 12.53 -19.04 3.33
N THR A 385 12.58 -17.97 4.09
CA THR A 385 11.38 -17.54 4.77
C THR A 385 10.48 -16.83 3.76
N SER A 386 9.29 -17.37 3.55
CA SER A 386 8.31 -16.77 2.65
C SER A 386 7.70 -15.52 3.26
N THR A 387 7.77 -15.41 4.58
CA THR A 387 7.15 -14.30 5.27
C THR A 387 7.57 -14.24 6.71
N TYR A 388 7.41 -13.06 7.24
CA TYR A 388 7.57 -12.81 8.64
C TYR A 388 6.35 -13.25 9.49
N ARG A 389 5.12 -13.26 8.98
CA ARG A 389 3.94 -13.57 9.79
C ARG A 389 2.78 -14.21 9.03
N SER A 390 2.60 -13.93 7.76
CA SER A 390 1.33 -14.19 7.06
C SER A 390 1.40 -15.14 5.88
N GLY A 391 2.53 -15.78 5.60
CA GLY A 391 2.66 -16.56 4.36
C GLY A 391 2.77 -15.66 3.12
N ILE A 392 2.89 -16.24 1.95
CA ILE A 392 2.77 -15.50 0.69
C ILE A 392 1.31 -15.03 0.61
N ASN A 393 1.13 -13.71 0.60
CA ASN A 393 -0.21 -13.12 0.57
C ASN A 393 -0.69 -13.04 -0.88
N ILE A 394 -1.79 -13.72 -1.17
CA ILE A 394 -2.38 -13.76 -2.50
C ILE A 394 -3.71 -13.02 -2.45
N LYS A 395 -3.80 -11.99 -3.27
CA LYS A 395 -4.96 -11.12 -3.40
C LYS A 395 -5.51 -11.21 -4.82
N PHE A 396 -6.71 -10.69 -5.00
CA PHE A 396 -7.41 -10.73 -6.26
C PHE A 396 -7.96 -9.35 -6.61
N GLY A 397 -7.96 -9.01 -7.89
CA GLY A 397 -8.42 -7.71 -8.36
C GLY A 397 -9.46 -7.83 -9.47
N ARG A 398 -10.61 -7.17 -9.28
CA ARG A 398 -11.56 -6.93 -10.36
C ARG A 398 -10.92 -6.01 -11.41
N PRO A 399 -11.16 -6.23 -12.70
CA PRO A 399 -10.66 -5.34 -13.73
C PRO A 399 -11.09 -3.90 -13.50
N TYR A 400 -10.14 -2.99 -13.55
CA TYR A 400 -10.33 -1.56 -13.46
C TYR A 400 -9.42 -0.90 -14.49
N PHE A 401 -9.90 0.08 -15.23
CA PHE A 401 -9.08 0.75 -16.22
C PHE A 401 -8.56 2.10 -15.70
N ASP A 402 -7.24 2.20 -15.68
CA ASP A 402 -6.46 3.43 -15.63
C ASP A 402 -5.14 3.19 -16.39
N LEU A 403 -4.24 4.16 -16.45
CA LEU A 403 -3.05 4.03 -17.29
C LEU A 403 -1.93 3.19 -16.63
N LEU A 404 -1.82 3.21 -15.30
CA LEU A 404 -0.68 2.61 -14.58
C LEU A 404 -1.06 1.63 -13.47
N GLY A 405 -2.35 1.38 -13.24
CA GLY A 405 -2.81 0.50 -12.17
C GLY A 405 -2.47 -0.97 -12.40
N GLN A 406 -2.36 -1.71 -11.32
CA GLN A 406 -2.02 -3.14 -11.35
C GLN A 406 -3.11 -4.02 -11.95
N VAL A 407 -4.38 -3.59 -11.89
CA VAL A 407 -5.53 -4.34 -12.38
C VAL A 407 -6.00 -3.85 -13.74
N THR A 408 -5.23 -2.96 -14.37
CA THR A 408 -5.51 -2.39 -15.68
C THR A 408 -5.60 -3.49 -16.74
N TYR A 409 -6.61 -3.40 -17.60
CA TYR A 409 -6.83 -4.28 -18.75
C TYR A 409 -6.52 -3.58 -20.09
N GLY A 410 -6.65 -4.29 -21.20
CA GLY A 410 -6.41 -3.73 -22.53
C GLY A 410 -4.94 -3.52 -22.84
N THR A 411 -4.09 -4.49 -22.51
CA THR A 411 -2.64 -4.39 -22.65
C THR A 411 -2.14 -5.03 -23.95
N ALA A 412 -1.00 -4.54 -24.46
CA ALA A 412 -0.37 -5.01 -25.68
C ALA A 412 0.28 -6.41 -25.55
N ASP A 413 0.31 -7.00 -24.35
CA ASP A 413 0.93 -8.31 -24.07
C ASP A 413 0.12 -9.51 -24.59
N GLY A 414 -1.09 -9.28 -25.11
CA GLY A 414 -1.97 -10.32 -25.64
C GLY A 414 -2.60 -11.23 -24.58
N ALA A 415 -2.42 -10.94 -23.30
CA ALA A 415 -3.01 -11.71 -22.22
C ALA A 415 -4.47 -11.34 -21.95
N ASP A 416 -5.26 -12.31 -21.46
CA ASP A 416 -6.65 -12.07 -21.04
C ASP A 416 -6.72 -11.58 -19.60
N TRP A 417 -6.85 -10.28 -19.44
CA TRP A 417 -7.06 -9.57 -18.16
C TRP A 417 -8.54 -9.37 -17.82
N SER A 418 -9.47 -9.77 -18.69
CA SER A 418 -10.90 -9.45 -18.57
C SER A 418 -11.56 -10.10 -17.34
N LYS A 419 -11.00 -11.20 -16.83
CA LYS A 419 -11.49 -11.89 -15.63
C LYS A 419 -10.88 -11.36 -14.34
N GLY A 420 -9.98 -10.38 -14.43
CA GLY A 420 -9.27 -9.83 -13.28
C GLY A 420 -7.87 -10.39 -13.09
N VAL A 421 -7.31 -10.07 -11.95
CA VAL A 421 -5.91 -10.36 -11.63
C VAL A 421 -5.77 -11.20 -10.37
N ILE A 422 -4.66 -11.93 -10.30
CA ILE A 422 -4.09 -12.49 -9.08
C ILE A 422 -2.83 -11.69 -8.74
N MET A 423 -2.71 -11.25 -7.50
CA MET A 423 -1.58 -10.47 -7.00
C MET A 423 -0.84 -11.27 -5.94
N LEU A 424 0.44 -11.51 -6.19
CA LEU A 424 1.32 -12.23 -5.27
C LEU A 424 2.21 -11.24 -4.53
N ASP A 425 2.00 -11.17 -3.21
CA ASP A 425 2.79 -10.37 -2.28
C ASP A 425 3.67 -11.32 -1.45
N PHE A 426 4.99 -11.19 -1.57
CA PHE A 426 5.98 -11.96 -0.86
C PHE A 426 6.62 -11.13 0.26
N PRO A 427 5.88 -10.84 1.35
CA PRO A 427 6.45 -10.13 2.47
C PRO A 427 7.44 -11.06 3.17
N THR A 428 8.69 -10.67 3.19
CA THR A 428 9.76 -11.41 3.84
C THR A 428 10.54 -10.52 4.79
N PHE A 429 11.63 -11.01 5.33
CA PHE A 429 12.37 -10.36 6.38
C PHE A 429 13.80 -10.01 5.92
N ARG A 430 14.25 -8.82 6.28
CA ARG A 430 15.65 -8.41 6.22
C ARG A 430 16.27 -8.55 7.59
N PRO A 431 17.44 -9.20 7.73
CA PRO A 431 18.18 -9.20 8.99
C PRO A 431 18.51 -7.78 9.41
N THR A 432 18.39 -7.49 10.70
CA THR A 432 18.71 -6.18 11.27
C THR A 432 20.21 -5.87 11.26
N VAL A 433 21.04 -6.89 11.19
CA VAL A 433 22.52 -6.78 11.22
C VAL A 433 23.14 -7.71 10.20
N GLY A 434 24.12 -7.21 9.45
CA GLY A 434 25.00 -8.00 8.59
C GLY A 434 24.69 -7.93 7.10
N ASP A 435 25.29 -8.83 6.34
CA ASP A 435 25.22 -8.88 4.89
C ASP A 435 23.85 -9.43 4.42
N HIS A 436 23.02 -8.55 3.89
CA HIS A 436 21.69 -8.90 3.34
C HIS A 436 21.78 -9.76 2.09
N SER A 437 22.91 -9.75 1.35
CA SER A 437 23.08 -10.51 0.10
C SER A 437 23.03 -12.02 0.28
N ARG A 438 23.23 -12.50 1.52
CA ARG A 438 23.19 -13.93 1.85
C ARG A 438 21.86 -14.42 2.40
N PHE A 439 20.87 -13.56 2.40
CA PHE A 439 19.55 -13.90 2.93
C PHE A 439 18.54 -14.10 1.79
N ASN A 440 17.29 -13.74 1.98
CA ASN A 440 16.22 -14.01 1.03
C ASN A 440 16.31 -13.19 -0.27
N GLU A 441 16.92 -12.02 -0.26
CA GLU A 441 16.85 -11.07 -1.38
C GLU A 441 17.30 -11.66 -2.73
N PRO A 442 18.46 -12.36 -2.84
CA PRO A 442 18.87 -12.93 -4.13
C PRO A 442 17.86 -13.93 -4.71
N PHE A 443 17.21 -14.70 -3.84
CA PHE A 443 16.16 -15.63 -4.28
C PHE A 443 14.95 -14.88 -4.81
N TYR A 444 14.46 -13.88 -4.07
CA TYR A 444 13.28 -13.12 -4.46
C TYR A 444 13.54 -12.24 -5.68
N HIS A 445 14.74 -11.69 -5.87
CA HIS A 445 15.12 -11.02 -7.10
C HIS A 445 15.10 -11.98 -8.29
N ASN A 446 15.64 -13.20 -8.14
CA ASN A 446 15.57 -14.22 -9.19
C ASN A 446 14.14 -14.66 -9.47
N LEU A 447 13.32 -14.83 -8.42
CA LEU A 447 11.91 -15.17 -8.55
C LEU A 447 11.16 -14.07 -9.33
N ALA A 448 11.37 -12.80 -8.97
CA ALA A 448 10.77 -11.68 -9.70
C ALA A 448 11.17 -11.70 -11.18
N LYS A 449 12.47 -11.86 -11.47
CA LYS A 449 12.98 -11.92 -12.83
C LYS A 449 12.32 -13.04 -13.63
N VAL A 450 12.27 -14.24 -13.09
CA VAL A 450 11.67 -15.41 -13.75
C VAL A 450 10.19 -15.17 -14.04
N LEU A 451 9.45 -14.63 -13.06
CA LEU A 451 8.03 -14.36 -13.24
C LEU A 451 7.75 -13.27 -14.27
N ILE A 452 8.57 -12.21 -14.29
CA ILE A 452 8.45 -11.12 -15.29
C ILE A 452 8.80 -11.61 -16.70
N ASP A 453 9.80 -12.49 -16.83
CA ASP A 453 10.23 -13.01 -18.13
C ASP A 453 9.24 -14.04 -18.69
N GLU A 454 8.56 -14.83 -17.83
CA GLU A 454 7.71 -15.94 -18.25
C GLU A 454 6.21 -15.59 -18.32
N PHE A 455 5.76 -14.54 -17.62
CA PHE A 455 4.35 -14.19 -17.50
C PHE A 455 4.12 -12.69 -17.71
N PRO A 456 3.01 -12.29 -18.36
CA PRO A 456 2.58 -10.89 -18.35
C PRO A 456 2.26 -10.46 -16.92
N CYS A 457 2.82 -9.33 -16.50
CA CYS A 457 2.65 -8.87 -15.10
C CYS A 457 2.63 -7.35 -15.00
N ARG A 458 2.17 -6.86 -13.84
CA ARG A 458 2.21 -5.46 -13.42
C ARG A 458 2.83 -5.37 -12.02
N PRO A 459 3.72 -4.40 -11.75
CA PRO A 459 4.31 -4.24 -10.44
C PRO A 459 3.37 -3.49 -9.49
N HIS A 460 3.46 -3.80 -8.19
CA HIS A 460 2.93 -2.91 -7.16
C HIS A 460 3.91 -1.77 -6.91
N TRP A 461 3.43 -0.53 -6.93
CA TRP A 461 4.30 0.66 -6.97
C TRP A 461 5.04 0.97 -5.67
N THR A 462 4.62 0.40 -4.53
CA THR A 462 5.27 0.63 -3.23
C THR A 462 6.04 -0.57 -2.68
N LYS A 463 6.04 -1.71 -3.40
CA LYS A 463 6.51 -2.99 -2.87
C LYS A 463 7.60 -3.66 -3.71
N ASN A 464 8.20 -2.94 -4.63
CA ASN A 464 9.22 -3.49 -5.52
C ASN A 464 10.46 -2.60 -5.57
N THR A 465 11.63 -3.21 -5.83
CA THR A 465 12.88 -2.49 -6.05
C THR A 465 12.88 -1.75 -7.39
N ARG A 466 13.80 -0.80 -7.55
CA ARG A 466 14.04 -0.10 -8.83
C ARG A 466 14.27 -1.07 -9.99
N GLU A 467 15.02 -2.16 -9.75
CA GLU A 467 15.31 -3.19 -10.75
C GLU A 467 14.05 -3.92 -11.21
N VAL A 468 13.19 -4.30 -10.26
CA VAL A 468 11.90 -4.93 -10.57
C VAL A 468 11.01 -3.98 -11.38
N PHE A 469 10.96 -2.68 -11.04
CA PHE A 469 10.22 -1.69 -11.83
C PHE A 469 10.75 -1.60 -13.25
N ALA A 470 12.07 -1.46 -13.43
CA ALA A 470 12.68 -1.34 -14.75
C ALA A 470 12.44 -2.56 -15.64
N GLN A 471 12.34 -3.77 -15.04
CA GLN A 471 12.02 -4.99 -15.75
C GLN A 471 10.52 -5.07 -16.06
N ALA A 472 9.67 -4.86 -15.07
CA ALA A 472 8.22 -5.00 -15.21
C ALA A 472 7.58 -3.89 -16.07
N ALA A 473 8.22 -2.72 -16.15
CA ALA A 473 7.78 -1.63 -17.03
C ALA A 473 7.69 -2.04 -18.51
N LYS A 474 8.44 -3.06 -18.93
CA LYS A 474 8.37 -3.61 -20.29
C LYS A 474 7.03 -4.28 -20.59
N ASN A 475 6.29 -4.67 -19.56
CA ASN A 475 4.97 -5.28 -19.67
C ASN A 475 3.83 -4.25 -19.58
N ILE A 476 4.14 -2.98 -19.36
CA ILE A 476 3.14 -1.89 -19.43
C ILE A 476 2.92 -1.55 -20.92
N ASP A 477 1.66 -1.35 -21.28
CA ASP A 477 1.32 -0.96 -22.64
C ASP A 477 2.02 0.36 -23.02
N PRO A 478 2.80 0.41 -24.10
CA PRO A 478 3.47 1.62 -24.55
C PRO A 478 2.50 2.79 -24.80
N ASP A 479 1.27 2.51 -25.24
CA ASP A 479 0.23 3.54 -25.42
C ASP A 479 -0.16 4.15 -24.07
N HIS A 480 -0.31 3.34 -23.02
CA HIS A 480 -0.62 3.86 -21.68
C HIS A 480 0.50 4.75 -21.14
N ILE A 481 1.76 4.37 -21.36
CA ILE A 481 2.92 5.20 -20.98
C ILE A 481 2.91 6.52 -21.76
N ALA A 482 2.64 6.48 -23.07
CA ALA A 482 2.61 7.69 -23.91
C ALA A 482 1.48 8.65 -23.49
N ARG A 483 0.28 8.13 -23.23
CA ARG A 483 -0.87 8.90 -22.74
C ARG A 483 -0.60 9.50 -21.37
N PHE A 484 -0.06 8.70 -20.44
CA PHE A 484 0.34 9.21 -19.12
C PHE A 484 1.38 10.32 -19.23
N LYS A 485 2.39 10.15 -20.08
CA LYS A 485 3.42 11.15 -20.32
C LYS A 485 2.86 12.46 -20.84
N ALA A 486 1.91 12.40 -21.78
CA ALA A 486 1.25 13.60 -22.32
C ALA A 486 0.49 14.37 -21.22
N VAL A 487 -0.20 13.68 -20.31
CA VAL A 487 -0.85 14.33 -19.15
C VAL A 487 0.18 14.88 -18.18
N ARG A 488 1.24 14.12 -17.86
CA ARG A 488 2.32 14.57 -16.99
C ARG A 488 2.96 15.85 -17.52
N GLU A 489 3.19 15.99 -18.81
CA GLU A 489 3.75 17.20 -19.42
C GLU A 489 2.87 18.45 -19.24
N GLN A 490 1.56 18.27 -19.15
CA GLN A 490 0.61 19.35 -18.86
C GLN A 490 0.59 19.74 -17.38
N PHE A 491 0.72 18.76 -16.48
CA PHE A 491 0.66 18.96 -15.03
C PHE A 491 2.00 19.37 -14.43
N ASP A 492 3.09 18.82 -14.95
CA ASP A 492 4.44 19.06 -14.46
C ASP A 492 5.42 19.37 -15.62
N PRO A 493 5.25 20.50 -16.29
CA PRO A 493 6.07 20.84 -17.46
C PRO A 493 7.56 21.00 -17.13
N SER A 494 7.88 21.41 -15.91
CA SER A 494 9.25 21.60 -15.42
C SER A 494 9.89 20.36 -14.82
N GLY A 495 9.11 19.29 -14.62
CA GLY A 495 9.57 18.03 -14.02
C GLY A 495 9.96 18.16 -12.56
N ILE A 496 9.25 19.00 -11.77
CA ILE A 496 9.56 19.15 -10.33
C ILE A 496 9.16 17.93 -9.51
N PHE A 497 8.16 17.14 -9.99
CA PHE A 497 7.71 15.91 -9.32
C PHE A 497 8.46 14.65 -9.79
N LYS A 498 9.54 14.81 -10.52
CA LYS A 498 10.38 13.71 -10.97
C LYS A 498 10.78 12.79 -9.80
N SER A 499 10.67 11.49 -10.01
CA SER A 499 11.02 10.47 -9.02
C SER A 499 11.68 9.27 -9.65
N VAL A 500 12.32 8.46 -8.82
CA VAL A 500 12.95 7.20 -9.20
C VAL A 500 12.01 6.30 -10.01
N VAL A 501 10.76 6.13 -9.57
CA VAL A 501 9.80 5.29 -10.29
C VAL A 501 9.43 5.89 -11.64
N GLY A 502 9.26 7.21 -11.73
CA GLY A 502 8.96 7.90 -12.98
C GLY A 502 10.07 7.75 -14.02
N GLU A 503 11.34 7.76 -13.58
CA GLU A 503 12.49 7.47 -14.45
C GLU A 503 12.53 6.01 -14.88
N ALA A 504 12.32 5.08 -13.94
CA ALA A 504 12.35 3.65 -14.21
C ALA A 504 11.31 3.20 -15.25
N ILE A 505 10.14 3.87 -15.30
CA ILE A 505 9.08 3.57 -16.29
C ILE A 505 9.13 4.45 -17.54
N GLY A 506 10.08 5.37 -17.64
CA GLY A 506 10.33 6.16 -18.84
C GLY A 506 9.36 7.32 -19.10
N VAL A 507 8.70 7.86 -18.05
CA VAL A 507 7.82 9.03 -18.18
C VAL A 507 8.53 10.36 -17.99
N TYR A 508 9.82 10.34 -17.62
CA TYR A 508 10.74 11.47 -17.59
C TYR A 508 11.94 11.25 -18.48
#